data_4304690e3a6c92a2ffdc5d430c26a21a
#
_entry.id   4304690e3a6c92a2ffdc5d430c26a21a
#
_cell.length_a   1.000
_cell.length_b   1.000
_cell.length_c   1.000
_cell.angle_alpha   90.00
_cell.angle_beta   90.00
_cell.angle_gamma   90.00
#
_symmetry.space_group_name_H-M   'P 1'
#
loop_
_entity.id
_entity.type
_entity.pdbx_description
1 polymer ?
#
loop_
_entity_poly.entity_id
_entity_poly.type
_entity_poly.pdbx_seq_one_letter_code
_entity_poly.pdbx_strand_id
1 'polypeptide(L)'
;MSGFLPSILRLAQRLRLVPARIVIGNALGRTGEACAARYLAKRDYRIIACNAVTKAGEADVIALAPDRHTVVLVEVKTRVRGGPDSADIAPELSVTAKKRRTLIRIAHYLRRVNRWTDRTIRIDVIAIEFESATDRAPMQIRHHESAVARIDPDPDA
;
A
#
# COMPACT_ATOMS: atom_id res chain seq x y z
N MET A 1 -13.59 -13.55 21.73
CA MET A 1 -12.73 -13.22 20.56
C MET A 1 -13.55 -12.45 19.53
N SER A 2 -13.95 -11.21 19.81
CA SER A 2 -14.85 -10.47 18.92
C SER A 2 -14.75 -8.96 19.14
N GLY A 3 -13.60 -8.37 18.90
CA GLY A 3 -13.40 -6.94 19.12
C GLY A 3 -12.64 -6.17 18.05
N PHE A 4 -12.09 -6.82 17.03
CA PHE A 4 -11.13 -6.18 16.12
C PHE A 4 -11.73 -5.61 14.83
N LEU A 5 -12.85 -6.17 14.34
CA LEU A 5 -13.50 -5.74 13.10
C LEU A 5 -14.20 -4.35 13.15
N PRO A 6 -14.84 -3.94 14.24
CA PRO A 6 -15.61 -2.68 14.23
C PRO A 6 -14.72 -1.42 14.14
N SER A 7 -13.46 -1.46 14.60
CA SER A 7 -12.59 -0.28 14.59
C SER A 7 -11.95 -0.01 13.23
N ILE A 8 -11.66 -1.06 12.46
CA ILE A 8 -11.07 -0.95 11.11
C ILE A 8 -12.11 -0.44 10.12
N LEU A 9 -13.34 -0.98 10.17
CA LEU A 9 -14.45 -0.48 9.33
C LEU A 9 -14.77 0.99 9.64
N ARG A 10 -14.80 1.37 10.92
CA ARG A 10 -15.02 2.77 11.32
C ARG A 10 -13.88 3.69 10.87
N LEU A 11 -12.64 3.21 10.87
CA LEU A 11 -11.51 4.00 10.38
C LEU A 11 -11.56 4.15 8.85
N ALA A 12 -11.86 3.09 8.12
CA ALA A 12 -12.04 3.13 6.67
C ALA A 12 -13.21 4.05 6.25
N GLN A 13 -14.32 4.01 6.98
CA GLN A 13 -15.46 4.90 6.78
C GLN A 13 -15.13 6.36 7.11
N ARG A 14 -14.36 6.63 8.18
CA ARG A 14 -13.86 7.97 8.52
C ARG A 14 -12.89 8.52 7.48
N LEU A 15 -12.15 7.65 6.77
CA LEU A 15 -11.17 8.05 5.77
C LEU A 15 -11.80 8.38 4.40
N ARG A 16 -13.14 8.41 4.29
CA ARG A 16 -13.84 8.62 3.01
C ARG A 16 -13.28 7.76 1.87
N LEU A 17 -12.80 6.57 2.22
CA LEU A 17 -12.42 5.57 1.25
C LEU A 17 -13.71 4.95 0.70
N VAL A 18 -13.86 4.96 -0.60
CA VAL A 18 -14.92 4.19 -1.24
C VAL A 18 -14.58 2.71 -0.98
N PRO A 19 -15.53 1.87 -0.50
CA PRO A 19 -15.28 0.45 -0.35
C PRO A 19 -14.70 -0.10 -1.64
N ALA A 20 -13.66 -0.92 -1.52
CA ALA A 20 -12.97 -1.49 -2.66
C ALA A 20 -13.98 -2.08 -3.66
N ARG A 21 -14.07 -1.49 -4.84
CA ARG A 21 -14.61 -2.19 -6.00
C ARG A 21 -13.68 -3.39 -6.20
N ILE A 22 -14.25 -4.59 -6.35
CA ILE A 22 -13.48 -5.77 -6.71
C ILE A 22 -12.87 -5.45 -8.08
N VAL A 23 -11.64 -4.95 -8.08
CA VAL A 23 -10.86 -4.83 -9.31
C VAL A 23 -10.46 -6.25 -9.66
N ILE A 24 -10.86 -6.70 -10.84
CA ILE A 24 -10.48 -8.01 -11.38
C ILE A 24 -9.00 -7.91 -11.76
N GLY A 25 -8.14 -7.92 -10.73
CA GLY A 25 -6.70 -8.07 -10.90
C GLY A 25 -6.35 -9.54 -11.16
N ASN A 26 -5.17 -9.77 -11.72
CA ASN A 26 -4.61 -11.10 -11.89
C ASN A 26 -4.49 -11.80 -10.51
N ALA A 27 -4.73 -13.11 -10.45
CA ALA A 27 -4.76 -13.88 -9.20
C ALA A 27 -3.44 -13.76 -8.40
N LEU A 28 -2.30 -13.74 -9.09
CA LEU A 28 -0.97 -13.57 -8.51
C LEU A 28 -0.83 -12.19 -7.82
N GLY A 29 -1.30 -11.11 -8.46
CA GLY A 29 -1.30 -9.76 -7.88
C GLY A 29 -2.07 -9.70 -6.56
N ARG A 30 -3.30 -10.26 -6.54
CA ARG A 30 -4.11 -10.33 -5.29
C ARG A 30 -3.43 -11.15 -4.19
N THR A 31 -2.74 -12.23 -4.55
CA THR A 31 -1.95 -13.02 -3.59
C THR A 31 -0.81 -12.17 -3.02
N GLY A 32 -0.11 -11.41 -3.86
CA GLY A 32 0.94 -10.49 -3.45
C GLY A 32 0.43 -9.40 -2.50
N GLU A 33 -0.67 -8.74 -2.82
CA GLU A 33 -1.27 -7.70 -1.98
C GLU A 33 -1.67 -8.26 -0.60
N ALA A 34 -2.26 -9.46 -0.55
CA ALA A 34 -2.58 -10.14 0.71
C ALA A 34 -1.32 -10.51 1.51
N CYS A 35 -0.24 -10.90 0.84
CA CYS A 35 1.07 -11.16 1.48
C CYS A 35 1.67 -9.86 2.02
N ALA A 36 1.61 -8.76 1.27
CA ALA A 36 2.09 -7.44 1.71
C ALA A 36 1.35 -6.97 2.96
N ALA A 37 0.03 -7.05 2.98
CA ALA A 37 -0.78 -6.66 4.14
C ALA A 37 -0.43 -7.50 5.38
N ARG A 38 -0.27 -8.82 5.25
CA ARG A 38 0.15 -9.70 6.35
C ARG A 38 1.57 -9.40 6.83
N TYR A 39 2.49 -9.11 5.89
CA TYR A 39 3.87 -8.73 6.21
C TYR A 39 3.91 -7.45 7.06
N LEU A 40 3.15 -6.43 6.67
CA LEU A 40 3.03 -5.18 7.41
C LEU A 40 2.40 -5.39 8.79
N ALA A 41 1.30 -6.15 8.86
CA ALA A 41 0.62 -6.42 10.13
C ALA A 41 1.54 -7.12 11.16
N LYS A 42 2.41 -8.05 10.70
CA LYS A 42 3.41 -8.70 11.56
C LYS A 42 4.52 -7.76 12.04
N ARG A 43 4.59 -6.54 11.50
CA ARG A 43 5.54 -5.48 11.87
C ARG A 43 4.86 -4.29 12.53
N ASP A 44 3.74 -4.54 13.21
CA ASP A 44 2.95 -3.55 13.93
C ASP A 44 2.36 -2.42 13.07
N TYR A 45 2.36 -2.56 11.74
CA TYR A 45 1.57 -1.67 10.91
C TYR A 45 0.08 -2.00 11.07
N ARG A 46 -0.74 -0.98 11.24
CA ARG A 46 -2.19 -1.14 11.28
C ARG A 46 -2.75 -0.96 9.88
N ILE A 47 -3.20 -2.04 9.26
CA ILE A 47 -3.83 -1.99 7.94
C ILE A 47 -5.14 -1.20 8.02
N ILE A 48 -5.27 -0.18 7.19
CA ILE A 48 -6.44 0.69 7.09
C ILE A 48 -7.34 0.22 5.96
N ALA A 49 -6.76 -0.02 4.78
CA ALA A 49 -7.46 -0.49 3.60
C ALA A 49 -6.54 -1.27 2.67
N CYS A 50 -7.13 -2.19 1.92
CA CYS A 50 -6.50 -2.85 0.77
C CYS A 50 -7.33 -2.53 -0.48
N ASN A 51 -6.68 -2.37 -1.63
CA ASN A 51 -7.29 -2.02 -2.91
C ASN A 51 -8.20 -0.78 -2.79
N ALA A 52 -7.66 0.26 -2.16
CA ALA A 52 -8.41 1.47 -1.88
C ALA A 52 -8.59 2.32 -3.14
N VAL A 53 -9.83 2.46 -3.58
CA VAL A 53 -10.19 3.34 -4.70
C VAL A 53 -10.55 4.72 -4.16
N THR A 54 -9.91 5.75 -4.70
CA THR A 54 -10.17 7.16 -4.39
C THR A 54 -10.50 7.92 -5.67
N LYS A 55 -10.99 9.17 -5.54
CA LYS A 55 -11.14 10.06 -6.70
C LYS A 55 -9.81 10.38 -7.39
N ALA A 56 -8.68 10.23 -6.70
CA ALA A 56 -7.35 10.50 -7.21
C ALA A 56 -6.69 9.27 -7.86
N GLY A 57 -7.21 8.07 -7.61
CA GLY A 57 -6.68 6.81 -8.13
C GLY A 57 -6.80 5.67 -7.12
N GLU A 58 -6.06 4.60 -7.36
CA GLU A 58 -6.09 3.35 -6.60
C GLU A 58 -4.74 3.11 -5.92
N ALA A 59 -4.79 2.70 -4.63
CA ALA A 59 -3.66 2.29 -3.81
C ALA A 59 -3.84 0.84 -3.35
N ASP A 60 -2.79 0.03 -3.45
CA ASP A 60 -2.86 -1.40 -3.16
C ASP A 60 -3.06 -1.65 -1.67
N VAL A 61 -2.28 -0.97 -0.81
CA VAL A 61 -2.45 -1.03 0.65
C VAL A 61 -2.29 0.37 1.24
N ILE A 62 -3.15 0.70 2.22
CA ILE A 62 -3.01 1.88 3.08
C ILE A 62 -2.87 1.37 4.52
N ALA A 63 -1.84 1.82 5.21
CA ALA A 63 -1.57 1.42 6.59
C ALA A 63 -1.14 2.61 7.46
N LEU A 64 -1.24 2.44 8.77
CA LEU A 64 -0.65 3.32 9.76
C LEU A 64 0.62 2.64 10.28
N ALA A 65 1.75 3.34 10.23
CA ALA A 65 3.04 2.82 10.70
C ALA A 65 3.05 2.58 12.23
N PRO A 66 4.04 1.84 12.76
CA PRO A 66 4.16 1.55 14.19
C PRO A 66 4.19 2.79 15.09
N ASP A 67 4.70 3.92 14.58
CA ASP A 67 4.70 5.22 15.27
C ASP A 67 3.29 5.81 15.49
N ARG A 68 2.25 5.20 14.90
CA ARG A 68 0.84 5.65 14.96
C ARG A 68 0.59 7.05 14.40
N HIS A 69 1.57 7.62 13.74
CA HIS A 69 1.55 8.97 13.19
C HIS A 69 1.69 8.99 11.66
N THR A 70 2.60 8.18 11.12
CA THR A 70 2.86 8.10 9.68
C THR A 70 1.83 7.23 8.98
N VAL A 71 1.10 7.82 8.01
CA VAL A 71 0.25 7.08 7.07
C VAL A 71 1.10 6.57 5.91
N VAL A 72 1.00 5.30 5.59
CA VAL A 72 1.79 4.66 4.54
C VAL A 72 0.89 4.20 3.41
N LEU A 73 1.15 4.70 2.21
CA LEU A 73 0.61 4.17 0.97
C LEU A 73 1.62 3.17 0.41
N VAL A 74 1.18 1.97 0.11
CA VAL A 74 2.06 0.90 -0.38
C VAL A 74 1.66 0.50 -1.78
N GLU A 75 2.62 0.54 -2.69
CA GLU A 75 2.56 -0.09 -4.01
C GLU A 75 3.14 -1.50 -3.91
N VAL A 76 2.40 -2.50 -4.35
CA VAL A 76 2.83 -3.90 -4.32
C VAL A 76 3.27 -4.34 -5.70
N LYS A 77 4.50 -4.84 -5.80
CA LYS A 77 5.06 -5.43 -7.02
C LYS A 77 5.24 -6.92 -6.83
N THR A 78 4.50 -7.70 -7.58
CA THR A 78 4.54 -9.16 -7.53
C THR A 78 5.19 -9.71 -8.79
N ARG A 79 6.13 -10.63 -8.62
CA ARG A 79 6.79 -11.33 -9.72
C ARG A 79 6.99 -12.82 -9.42
N VAL A 80 7.21 -13.60 -10.47
CA VAL A 80 7.60 -15.01 -10.39
C VAL A 80 9.07 -15.11 -10.79
N ARG A 81 9.83 -15.92 -10.07
CA ARG A 81 11.25 -16.19 -10.36
C ARG A 81 11.42 -16.73 -11.77
N GLY A 82 12.40 -16.22 -12.52
CA GLY A 82 12.64 -16.63 -13.91
C GLY A 82 11.57 -16.21 -14.91
N GLY A 83 10.52 -15.47 -14.47
CA GLY A 83 9.52 -14.92 -15.36
C GLY A 83 10.02 -13.71 -16.18
N PRO A 84 9.23 -13.24 -17.16
CA PRO A 84 9.61 -12.12 -18.04
C PRO A 84 9.90 -10.81 -17.28
N ASP A 85 9.34 -10.66 -16.08
CA ASP A 85 9.55 -9.49 -15.20
C ASP A 85 10.68 -9.72 -14.19
N SER A 86 11.46 -10.80 -14.32
CA SER A 86 12.54 -11.18 -13.41
C SER A 86 13.86 -10.44 -13.68
N ALA A 87 13.91 -9.52 -14.63
CA ALA A 87 15.09 -8.69 -14.85
C ALA A 87 15.49 -7.96 -13.55
N ASP A 88 16.80 -7.84 -13.32
CA ASP A 88 17.46 -7.26 -12.13
C ASP A 88 17.13 -5.76 -11.88
N ILE A 89 15.96 -5.30 -12.31
CA ILE A 89 15.50 -3.95 -12.03
C ILE A 89 15.03 -3.92 -10.57
N ALA A 90 15.68 -3.08 -9.79
CA ALA A 90 15.26 -2.81 -8.42
C ALA A 90 13.76 -2.45 -8.39
N PRO A 91 12.95 -3.09 -7.51
CA PRO A 91 11.49 -2.94 -7.51
C PRO A 91 11.02 -1.48 -7.39
N GLU A 92 11.77 -0.64 -6.68
CA GLU A 92 11.56 0.79 -6.56
C GLU A 92 11.70 1.52 -7.92
N LEU A 93 12.53 1.02 -8.84
CA LEU A 93 12.68 1.53 -10.19
C LEU A 93 11.57 1.03 -11.14
N SER A 94 10.85 -0.03 -10.76
CA SER A 94 9.75 -0.58 -11.56
C SER A 94 8.45 0.23 -11.44
N VAL A 95 8.39 1.22 -10.53
CA VAL A 95 7.23 2.11 -10.40
C VAL A 95 7.29 3.17 -11.48
N THR A 96 6.41 3.07 -12.47
CA THR A 96 6.39 4.02 -13.59
C THR A 96 6.14 5.46 -13.13
N ALA A 97 6.64 6.43 -13.89
CA ALA A 97 6.41 7.84 -13.60
C ALA A 97 4.91 8.20 -13.52
N LYS A 98 4.06 7.53 -14.30
CA LYS A 98 2.60 7.67 -14.22
C LYS A 98 2.06 7.19 -12.87
N LYS A 99 2.49 6.01 -12.39
CA LYS A 99 2.05 5.45 -11.11
C LYS A 99 2.56 6.30 -9.94
N ARG A 100 3.82 6.76 -9.98
CA ARG A 100 4.37 7.70 -8.99
C ARG A 100 3.49 8.94 -8.84
N ARG A 101 3.16 9.61 -9.94
CA ARG A 101 2.27 10.78 -9.94
C ARG A 101 0.89 10.45 -9.36
N THR A 102 0.35 9.27 -9.68
CA THR A 102 -0.95 8.84 -9.15
C THR A 102 -0.89 8.65 -7.63
N LEU A 103 0.14 7.96 -7.11
CA LEU A 103 0.31 7.75 -5.66
C LEU A 103 0.47 9.06 -4.90
N ILE A 104 1.26 10.00 -5.45
CA ILE A 104 1.42 11.35 -4.86
C ILE A 104 0.08 12.10 -4.84
N ARG A 105 -0.71 12.03 -5.93
CA ARG A 105 -2.07 12.62 -5.95
C ARG A 105 -3.00 12.00 -4.90
N ILE A 106 -2.93 10.68 -4.72
CA ILE A 106 -3.72 9.99 -3.70
C ILE A 106 -3.32 10.49 -2.31
N ALA A 107 -2.01 10.61 -2.04
CA ALA A 107 -1.50 11.12 -0.78
C ALA A 107 -2.04 12.53 -0.45
N HIS A 108 -1.94 13.46 -1.39
CA HIS A 108 -2.49 14.81 -1.22
C HIS A 108 -4.02 14.82 -1.10
N TYR A 109 -4.72 13.98 -1.87
CA TYR A 109 -6.17 13.82 -1.74
C TYR A 109 -6.55 13.34 -0.34
N LEU A 110 -5.92 12.29 0.17
CA LEU A 110 -6.19 11.74 1.49
C LEU A 110 -5.86 12.74 2.60
N ARG A 111 -4.73 13.46 2.50
CA ARG A 111 -4.38 14.53 3.43
C ARG A 111 -5.50 15.56 3.53
N ARG A 112 -5.95 16.07 2.40
CA ARG A 112 -7.00 17.09 2.34
C ARG A 112 -8.33 16.63 2.89
N VAL A 113 -8.83 15.45 2.46
CA VAL A 113 -10.18 14.98 2.85
C VAL A 113 -10.26 14.53 4.30
N ASN A 114 -9.14 14.11 4.89
CA ASN A 114 -9.06 13.66 6.27
C ASN A 114 -8.49 14.73 7.21
N ARG A 115 -8.10 15.89 6.68
CA ARG A 115 -7.47 16.99 7.44
C ARG A 115 -6.24 16.53 8.23
N TRP A 116 -5.37 15.73 7.56
CA TRP A 116 -4.12 15.25 8.15
C TRP A 116 -3.00 16.27 8.00
N THR A 117 -3.15 17.43 8.65
CA THR A 117 -2.16 18.50 8.60
C THR A 117 -0.92 18.16 9.42
N ASP A 118 -1.12 17.42 10.50
CA ASP A 118 -0.10 16.99 11.47
C ASP A 118 0.62 15.68 11.10
N ARG A 119 0.16 14.94 10.08
CA ARG A 119 0.69 13.61 9.78
C ARG A 119 1.67 13.60 8.62
N THR A 120 2.71 12.79 8.75
CA THR A 120 3.53 12.37 7.62
C THR A 120 2.76 11.37 6.76
N ILE A 121 2.87 11.50 5.44
CA ILE A 121 2.44 10.47 4.49
C ILE A 121 3.66 9.94 3.76
N ARG A 122 3.90 8.65 3.85
CA ARG A 122 5.00 7.95 3.19
C ARG A 122 4.47 7.06 2.09
N ILE A 123 5.19 6.96 0.98
CA ILE A 123 4.82 6.11 -0.14
C ILE A 123 5.92 5.09 -0.35
N ASP A 124 5.61 3.84 -0.02
CA ASP A 124 6.53 2.71 -0.01
C ASP A 124 6.28 1.77 -1.19
N VAL A 125 7.26 0.93 -1.49
CA VAL A 125 7.12 -0.18 -2.43
C VAL A 125 7.42 -1.49 -1.69
N ILE A 126 6.54 -2.48 -1.85
CA ILE A 126 6.79 -3.85 -1.39
C ILE A 126 6.90 -4.75 -2.61
N ALA A 127 8.08 -5.33 -2.80
CA ALA A 127 8.34 -6.32 -3.83
C ALA A 127 8.17 -7.73 -3.24
N ILE A 128 7.37 -8.55 -3.92
CA ILE A 128 7.06 -9.91 -3.53
C ILE A 128 7.44 -10.85 -4.66
N GLU A 129 8.28 -11.82 -4.36
CA GLU A 129 8.75 -12.82 -5.30
C GLU A 129 8.21 -14.19 -4.90
N PHE A 130 7.60 -14.90 -5.86
CA PHE A 130 7.14 -16.27 -5.73
C PHE A 130 8.01 -17.18 -6.60
N GLU A 131 8.17 -18.45 -6.19
CA GLU A 131 8.84 -19.45 -7.01
C GLU A 131 8.01 -19.78 -8.25
N SER A 132 6.69 -19.92 -8.08
CA SER A 132 5.74 -20.14 -9.18
C SER A 132 4.49 -19.28 -9.06
N ALA A 133 3.74 -19.14 -10.17
CA ALA A 133 2.51 -18.34 -10.20
C ALA A 133 1.35 -18.95 -9.37
N THR A 134 1.46 -20.21 -8.99
CA THR A 134 0.47 -20.95 -8.18
C THR A 134 0.77 -20.94 -6.70
N ASP A 135 1.97 -20.47 -6.31
CA ASP A 135 2.37 -20.44 -4.91
C ASP A 135 1.56 -19.43 -4.10
N ARG A 136 1.29 -19.78 -2.85
CA ARG A 136 0.59 -18.93 -1.89
C ARG A 136 1.51 -18.31 -0.85
N ALA A 137 2.72 -18.88 -0.70
CA ALA A 137 3.76 -18.37 0.17
C ALA A 137 4.85 -17.70 -0.68
N PRO A 138 5.22 -16.46 -0.40
CA PRO A 138 6.30 -15.80 -1.12
C PRO A 138 7.65 -16.39 -0.72
N MET A 139 8.54 -16.49 -1.70
CA MET A 139 9.94 -16.85 -1.49
C MET A 139 10.73 -15.71 -0.86
N GLN A 140 10.43 -14.47 -1.28
CA GLN A 140 11.07 -13.26 -0.77
C GLN A 140 10.10 -12.09 -0.72
N ILE A 141 10.22 -11.27 0.33
CA ILE A 141 9.57 -9.97 0.45
C ILE A 141 10.64 -8.92 0.74
N ARG A 142 10.65 -7.84 -0.05
CA ARG A 142 11.50 -6.67 0.14
C ARG A 142 10.62 -5.44 0.31
N HIS A 143 10.82 -4.70 1.41
CA HIS A 143 10.10 -3.47 1.71
C HIS A 143 11.04 -2.27 1.56
N HIS A 144 10.70 -1.37 0.66
CA HIS A 144 11.44 -0.15 0.34
C HIS A 144 10.64 1.04 0.86
N GLU A 145 11.02 1.52 2.03
CA GLU A 145 10.39 2.67 2.67
C GLU A 145 10.75 3.97 1.94
N SER A 146 9.78 4.86 1.80
CA SER A 146 9.94 6.14 1.08
C SER A 146 10.42 6.00 -0.37
N ALA A 147 10.26 4.84 -0.99
CA ALA A 147 10.76 4.54 -2.34
C ALA A 147 10.18 5.46 -3.42
N VAL A 148 9.00 6.02 -3.20
CA VAL A 148 8.35 6.95 -4.12
C VAL A 148 8.38 8.38 -3.60
N ALA A 149 7.92 8.61 -2.38
CA ALA A 149 7.90 9.93 -1.74
C ALA A 149 7.66 9.81 -0.23
N ARG A 150 8.07 10.87 0.48
CA ARG A 150 7.66 11.21 1.83
C ARG A 150 7.10 12.63 1.79
N ILE A 151 5.92 12.83 2.36
CA ILE A 151 5.23 14.11 2.43
C ILE A 151 5.05 14.43 3.91
N ASP A 152 5.89 15.33 4.40
CA ASP A 152 5.88 15.72 5.81
C ASP A 152 4.67 16.62 6.16
N PRO A 153 4.34 16.79 7.42
CA PRO A 153 3.32 17.73 7.87
C PRO A 153 3.57 19.12 7.31
N ASP A 154 2.47 19.83 7.07
CA ASP A 154 2.54 21.24 6.72
C ASP A 154 2.66 22.07 8.02
N PRO A 155 3.78 22.72 8.28
CA PRO A 155 3.97 23.47 9.52
C PRO A 155 3.06 24.70 9.64
N ASP A 156 2.50 25.18 8.50
CA ASP A 156 1.68 26.38 8.42
C ASP A 156 0.17 26.08 8.24
N ALA A 157 -0.26 24.80 8.39
CA ALA A 157 -1.64 24.37 8.17
C ALA A 157 -2.54 24.39 9.42
#